data_4e4abb794885aea09e33a3e7f76f469c
#
_entry.id   4e4abb794885aea09e33a3e7f76f469c
#
_cell.length_a   1.000
_cell.length_b   1.000
_cell.length_c   1.000
_cell.angle_alpha   90.00
_cell.angle_beta   90.00
_cell.angle_gamma   90.00
#
_symmetry.space_group_name_H-M   'P 1'
#
loop_
_entity.id
_entity.type
_entity.pdbx_description
1 polymer ?
#
loop_
_entity_poly.entity_id
_entity_poly.type
_entity_poly.pdbx_seq_one_letter_code
_entity_poly.pdbx_strand_id
1 'polypeptide(L)'
;MSSYQQLAGAHDELTWDVGYEKRADFLEKLFRRSRIPVHTVLDLACGTGSMTWLLAGRGYELIAVDGSEEMLAAAREKSAPAEVPPLFLHQSMPRLDLYGTVDAAICCLDSLNYLTNPRDVQRTFQRLHLFISPGGLLAFDVRLPERLAALDGQVFLDETEDTYCVWRTEYRRGLCIYYMDLFTLAEDGSWDRSFELHRQRGYSVEQLTRWLEEAGFADVRT
;
A
#
# COMPACT_ATOMS: atom_id res chain seq x y z
N MET A 1 -3.49 17.07 -6.18
CA MET A 1 -3.59 16.00 -7.19
C MET A 1 -3.39 14.72 -6.42
N SER A 2 -4.21 13.69 -6.62
CA SER A 2 -3.96 12.39 -6.03
C SER A 2 -2.73 11.78 -6.70
N SER A 3 -1.89 11.07 -5.95
CA SER A 3 -0.82 10.23 -6.50
C SER A 3 -1.47 9.05 -7.23
N TYR A 4 -0.77 8.47 -8.22
CA TYR A 4 -1.21 7.28 -8.95
C TYR A 4 -2.33 7.46 -10.00
N GLN A 5 -2.59 8.67 -10.49
CA GLN A 5 -3.61 8.87 -11.53
C GLN A 5 -3.18 8.34 -12.90
N GLN A 6 -1.90 8.50 -13.24
CA GLN A 6 -1.34 8.08 -14.53
C GLN A 6 -0.57 6.76 -14.43
N LEU A 7 -0.03 6.47 -13.23
CA LEU A 7 0.77 5.28 -13.01
C LEU A 7 -0.06 3.98 -12.93
N ALA A 8 -1.37 4.07 -12.64
CA ALA A 8 -2.22 2.90 -12.39
C ALA A 8 -2.14 1.85 -13.53
N GLY A 9 -2.10 2.30 -14.78
CA GLY A 9 -2.02 1.42 -15.96
C GLY A 9 -0.68 0.68 -16.10
N ALA A 10 0.43 1.30 -15.68
CA ALA A 10 1.77 0.72 -15.79
C ALA A 10 2.28 0.16 -14.45
N HIS A 11 1.52 0.32 -13.37
CA HIS A 11 1.96 0.01 -12.02
C HIS A 11 2.40 -1.45 -11.86
N ASP A 12 1.64 -2.39 -12.39
CA ASP A 12 1.94 -3.81 -12.23
C ASP A 12 3.19 -4.23 -13.01
N GLU A 13 3.41 -3.65 -14.17
CA GLU A 13 4.61 -3.88 -14.98
C GLU A 13 5.84 -3.33 -14.28
N LEU A 14 5.75 -2.14 -13.67
CA LEU A 14 6.83 -1.52 -12.92
C LEU A 14 7.08 -2.14 -11.54
N THR A 15 6.17 -3.00 -11.07
CA THR A 15 6.27 -3.70 -9.77
C THR A 15 6.41 -5.22 -9.91
N TRP A 16 6.80 -5.72 -11.09
CA TRP A 16 6.93 -7.15 -11.37
C TRP A 16 7.91 -7.88 -10.44
N ASP A 17 8.94 -7.19 -9.94
CA ASP A 17 10.00 -7.73 -9.08
C ASP A 17 9.67 -7.67 -7.58
N VAL A 18 8.53 -7.13 -7.19
CA VAL A 18 8.10 -6.96 -5.78
C VAL A 18 7.99 -8.30 -5.03
N GLY A 19 7.81 -9.42 -5.75
CA GLY A 19 7.76 -10.75 -5.17
C GLY A 19 6.52 -10.97 -4.30
N TYR A 20 5.35 -10.65 -4.81
CA TYR A 20 4.06 -10.75 -4.11
C TYR A 20 3.82 -12.11 -3.45
N GLU A 21 4.18 -13.23 -4.14
CA GLU A 21 4.04 -14.59 -3.59
C GLU A 21 4.81 -14.77 -2.27
N LYS A 22 6.08 -14.35 -2.23
CA LYS A 22 6.90 -14.43 -1.02
C LYS A 22 6.37 -13.56 0.10
N ARG A 23 5.79 -12.39 -0.24
CA ARG A 23 5.15 -11.50 0.74
C ARG A 23 3.88 -12.12 1.29
N ALA A 24 3.04 -12.71 0.43
CA ALA A 24 1.85 -13.44 0.87
C ALA A 24 2.21 -14.61 1.79
N ASP A 25 3.23 -15.41 1.45
CA ASP A 25 3.74 -16.48 2.32
C ASP A 25 4.19 -15.97 3.69
N PHE A 26 4.80 -14.79 3.71
CA PHE A 26 5.21 -14.14 4.97
C PHE A 26 3.99 -13.68 5.78
N LEU A 27 3.02 -13.03 5.12
CA LEU A 27 1.78 -12.59 5.76
C LEU A 27 1.01 -13.76 6.36
N GLU A 28 0.89 -14.89 5.64
CA GLU A 28 0.24 -16.09 6.17
C GLU A 28 0.97 -16.66 7.40
N LYS A 29 2.32 -16.56 7.45
CA LYS A 29 3.07 -16.91 8.68
C LYS A 29 2.73 -15.98 9.85
N LEU A 30 2.45 -14.70 9.58
CA LEU A 30 1.97 -13.77 10.60
C LEU A 30 0.52 -14.09 11.00
N PHE A 31 -0.36 -14.37 10.04
CA PHE A 31 -1.77 -14.74 10.31
C PHE A 31 -1.87 -15.95 11.25
N ARG A 32 -0.98 -16.95 11.06
CA ARG A 32 -0.89 -18.10 11.97
C ARG A 32 -0.45 -17.76 13.41
N ARG A 33 0.07 -16.54 13.65
CA ARG A 33 0.41 -16.03 14.98
C ARG A 33 -0.69 -15.19 15.61
N SER A 34 -1.76 -14.91 14.88
CA SER A 34 -2.95 -14.24 15.41
C SER A 34 -3.55 -15.07 16.54
N ARG A 35 -4.18 -14.39 17.52
CA ARG A 35 -4.86 -15.06 18.65
C ARG A 35 -6.22 -15.63 18.24
N ILE A 36 -6.73 -15.23 17.09
CA ILE A 36 -7.95 -15.73 16.46
C ILE A 36 -7.63 -16.27 15.06
N PRO A 37 -8.42 -17.22 14.53
CA PRO A 37 -8.31 -17.60 13.12
C PRO A 37 -8.50 -16.38 12.21
N VAL A 38 -7.71 -16.31 11.15
CA VAL A 38 -7.82 -15.23 10.15
C VAL A 38 -8.58 -15.76 8.96
N HIS A 39 -9.76 -15.21 8.70
CA HIS A 39 -10.60 -15.48 7.53
C HIS A 39 -10.82 -14.22 6.71
N THR A 40 -11.16 -13.11 7.37
CA THR A 40 -11.41 -11.82 6.71
C THR A 40 -10.22 -10.89 6.90
N VAL A 41 -9.68 -10.39 5.78
CA VAL A 41 -8.48 -9.54 5.75
C VAL A 41 -8.81 -8.19 5.11
N LEU A 42 -8.44 -7.10 5.77
CA LEU A 42 -8.41 -5.76 5.19
C LEU A 42 -7.06 -5.55 4.49
N ASP A 43 -7.08 -5.24 3.21
CA ASP A 43 -5.93 -4.73 2.46
C ASP A 43 -6.04 -3.20 2.34
N LEU A 44 -5.31 -2.48 3.19
CA LEU A 44 -5.37 -1.03 3.29
C LEU A 44 -4.31 -0.39 2.39
N ALA A 45 -4.73 0.50 1.49
CA ALA A 45 -3.96 1.02 0.37
C ALA A 45 -3.57 -0.11 -0.60
N CYS A 46 -4.58 -0.81 -1.10
CA CYS A 46 -4.41 -2.01 -1.92
C CYS A 46 -3.84 -1.74 -3.33
N GLY A 47 -3.85 -0.48 -3.79
CA GLY A 47 -3.43 -0.10 -5.13
C GLY A 47 -4.23 -0.84 -6.20
N THR A 48 -3.55 -1.42 -7.17
CA THR A 48 -4.12 -2.25 -8.25
C THR A 48 -4.54 -3.65 -7.79
N GLY A 49 -4.55 -3.93 -6.48
CA GLY A 49 -5.11 -5.15 -5.89
C GLY A 49 -4.29 -6.42 -6.10
N SER A 50 -3.01 -6.36 -6.48
CA SER A 50 -2.20 -7.55 -6.73
C SER A 50 -2.08 -8.45 -5.49
N MET A 51 -1.84 -7.88 -4.29
CA MET A 51 -1.84 -8.63 -3.03
C MET A 51 -3.27 -9.09 -2.66
N THR A 52 -4.26 -8.24 -2.87
CA THR A 52 -5.68 -8.53 -2.61
C THR A 52 -6.13 -9.79 -3.36
N TRP A 53 -5.94 -9.83 -4.68
CA TRP A 53 -6.34 -10.98 -5.50
C TRP A 53 -5.55 -12.24 -5.17
N LEU A 54 -4.27 -12.10 -4.85
CA LEU A 54 -3.43 -13.22 -4.46
C LEU A 54 -3.94 -13.87 -3.16
N LEU A 55 -4.25 -13.07 -2.13
CA LEU A 55 -4.78 -13.60 -0.88
C LEU A 55 -6.21 -14.14 -1.04
N ALA A 56 -7.05 -13.51 -1.87
CA ALA A 56 -8.38 -14.03 -2.20
C ALA A 56 -8.30 -15.41 -2.87
N GLY A 57 -7.35 -15.59 -3.80
CA GLY A 57 -7.07 -16.90 -4.42
C GLY A 57 -6.53 -17.96 -3.44
N ARG A 58 -6.03 -17.56 -2.28
CA ARG A 58 -5.59 -18.43 -1.18
C ARG A 58 -6.71 -18.73 -0.17
N GLY A 59 -7.93 -18.24 -0.41
CA GLY A 59 -9.12 -18.55 0.38
C GLY A 59 -9.45 -17.56 1.49
N TYR A 60 -8.84 -16.36 1.50
CA TYR A 60 -9.22 -15.29 2.41
C TYR A 60 -10.35 -14.43 1.83
N GLU A 61 -11.26 -13.96 2.67
CA GLU A 61 -12.21 -12.91 2.30
C GLU A 61 -11.55 -11.56 2.39
N LEU A 62 -11.52 -10.79 1.29
CA LEU A 62 -10.80 -9.53 1.21
C LEU A 62 -11.73 -8.32 1.17
N ILE A 63 -11.46 -7.35 2.05
CA ILE A 63 -11.91 -5.96 1.94
C ILE A 63 -10.69 -5.15 1.56
N ALA A 64 -10.71 -4.53 0.37
CA ALA A 64 -9.60 -3.79 -0.18
C ALA A 64 -9.95 -2.31 -0.27
N VAL A 65 -9.11 -1.46 0.31
CA VAL A 65 -9.34 -0.01 0.42
C VAL A 65 -8.21 0.74 -0.23
N ASP A 66 -8.52 1.69 -1.11
CA ASP A 66 -7.54 2.63 -1.65
C ASP A 66 -8.12 4.05 -1.75
N GLY A 67 -7.24 5.05 -1.71
CA GLY A 67 -7.58 6.46 -1.88
C GLY A 67 -7.63 6.93 -3.33
N SER A 68 -7.19 6.10 -4.29
CA SER A 68 -7.24 6.38 -5.74
C SER A 68 -8.32 5.53 -6.40
N GLU A 69 -9.28 6.18 -7.06
CA GLU A 69 -10.30 5.48 -7.85
C GLU A 69 -9.70 4.83 -9.09
N GLU A 70 -8.65 5.42 -9.66
CA GLU A 70 -7.93 4.88 -10.81
C GLU A 70 -7.26 3.53 -10.46
N MET A 71 -6.62 3.45 -9.28
CA MET A 71 -6.06 2.20 -8.78
C MET A 71 -7.15 1.14 -8.56
N LEU A 72 -8.27 1.54 -7.97
CA LEU A 72 -9.39 0.64 -7.74
C LEU A 72 -10.07 0.19 -9.04
N ALA A 73 -10.12 1.04 -10.06
CA ALA A 73 -10.59 0.65 -11.38
C ALA A 73 -9.72 -0.47 -11.96
N ALA A 74 -8.40 -0.29 -11.97
CA ALA A 74 -7.46 -1.33 -12.39
C ALA A 74 -7.58 -2.61 -11.54
N ALA A 75 -7.78 -2.47 -10.22
CA ALA A 75 -7.96 -3.61 -9.32
C ALA A 75 -9.24 -4.43 -9.63
N ARG A 76 -10.34 -3.76 -10.01
CA ARG A 76 -11.62 -4.40 -10.37
C ARG A 76 -11.56 -5.07 -11.74
N GLU A 77 -10.73 -4.59 -12.67
CA GLU A 77 -10.53 -5.22 -13.98
C GLU A 77 -9.74 -6.54 -13.89
N LYS A 78 -8.92 -6.69 -12.85
CA LYS A 78 -8.25 -7.96 -12.57
C LYS A 78 -9.27 -9.01 -12.14
N SER A 79 -9.03 -10.23 -12.56
CA SER A 79 -9.76 -11.40 -12.06
C SER A 79 -8.76 -12.51 -11.73
N ALA A 80 -8.91 -13.10 -10.57
CA ALA A 80 -8.22 -14.33 -10.20
C ALA A 80 -9.25 -15.32 -9.64
N PRO A 81 -9.00 -16.62 -9.71
CA PRO A 81 -9.86 -17.60 -9.07
C PRO A 81 -9.94 -17.31 -7.57
N ALA A 82 -11.12 -16.95 -7.09
CA ALA A 82 -11.41 -16.70 -5.68
C ALA A 82 -12.80 -17.24 -5.37
N GLU A 83 -12.98 -17.83 -4.20
CA GLU A 83 -14.29 -18.34 -3.76
C GLU A 83 -15.26 -17.17 -3.52
N VAL A 84 -14.74 -16.11 -2.89
CA VAL A 84 -15.45 -14.85 -2.66
C VAL A 84 -14.67 -13.72 -3.31
N PRO A 85 -15.24 -12.98 -4.29
CA PRO A 85 -14.59 -11.84 -4.88
C PRO A 85 -14.29 -10.75 -3.85
N PRO A 86 -13.11 -10.06 -3.93
CA PRO A 86 -12.78 -8.97 -3.03
C PRO A 86 -13.77 -7.79 -3.10
N LEU A 87 -14.07 -7.19 -1.96
CA LEU A 87 -14.84 -5.95 -1.88
C LEU A 87 -13.91 -4.75 -1.95
N PHE A 88 -13.99 -3.95 -3.01
CA PHE A 88 -13.19 -2.74 -3.20
C PHE A 88 -13.93 -1.47 -2.76
N LEU A 89 -13.32 -0.68 -1.86
CA LEU A 89 -13.88 0.53 -1.28
C LEU A 89 -12.95 1.72 -1.53
N HIS A 90 -13.50 2.82 -2.07
CA HIS A 90 -12.76 4.07 -2.24
C HIS A 90 -12.80 4.88 -0.94
N GLN A 91 -11.74 4.80 -0.15
CA GLN A 91 -11.59 5.51 1.11
C GLN A 91 -10.12 5.86 1.38
N SER A 92 -9.87 6.97 2.05
CA SER A 92 -8.52 7.28 2.53
C SER A 92 -8.25 6.61 3.88
N MET A 93 -7.01 6.19 4.13
CA MET A 93 -6.59 5.50 5.35
C MET A 93 -7.07 6.17 6.65
N PRO A 94 -6.93 7.53 6.84
CA PRO A 94 -7.38 8.18 8.08
C PRO A 94 -8.90 8.27 8.24
N ARG A 95 -9.66 7.93 7.18
CA ARG A 95 -11.12 7.96 7.16
C ARG A 95 -11.73 6.57 6.97
N LEU A 96 -10.92 5.52 7.18
CA LEU A 96 -11.39 4.14 7.10
C LEU A 96 -12.68 3.96 7.89
N ASP A 97 -13.69 3.39 7.24
CA ASP A 97 -15.01 3.10 7.83
C ASP A 97 -15.58 1.81 7.24
N LEU A 98 -15.77 0.81 8.07
CA LEU A 98 -16.26 -0.50 7.69
C LEU A 98 -17.57 -0.81 8.42
N TYR A 99 -18.40 -1.66 7.84
CA TYR A 99 -19.64 -2.11 8.47
C TYR A 99 -19.46 -3.16 9.58
N GLY A 100 -18.27 -3.75 9.66
CA GLY A 100 -17.93 -4.79 10.63
C GLY A 100 -16.44 -4.83 10.90
N THR A 101 -16.00 -5.83 11.66
CA THR A 101 -14.60 -6.07 11.97
C THR A 101 -13.98 -7.07 11.01
N VAL A 102 -12.66 -7.01 10.90
CA VAL A 102 -11.80 -7.96 10.16
C VAL A 102 -10.89 -8.69 11.14
N ASP A 103 -10.42 -9.87 10.77
CA ASP A 103 -9.53 -10.67 11.62
C ASP A 103 -8.07 -10.19 11.51
N ALA A 104 -7.69 -9.69 10.33
CA ALA A 104 -6.38 -9.10 10.13
C ALA A 104 -6.47 -7.87 9.20
N ALA A 105 -5.52 -6.96 9.34
CA ALA A 105 -5.31 -5.88 8.38
C ALA A 105 -3.87 -5.88 7.91
N ILE A 106 -3.67 -5.62 6.63
CA ILE A 106 -2.36 -5.41 6.02
C ILE A 106 -2.28 -4.04 5.37
N CYS A 107 -1.08 -3.44 5.36
CA CYS A 107 -0.78 -2.23 4.60
C CYS A 107 0.64 -2.36 4.05
N CYS A 108 0.76 -2.77 2.81
CA CYS A 108 2.00 -3.20 2.18
C CYS A 108 2.65 -2.11 1.31
N LEU A 109 3.92 -2.35 0.94
CA LEU A 109 4.68 -1.52 0.00
C LEU A 109 4.77 -0.05 0.42
N ASP A 110 5.22 0.16 1.65
CA ASP A 110 5.48 1.49 2.23
C ASP A 110 4.33 2.51 2.06
N SER A 111 3.09 2.01 1.86
CA SER A 111 1.91 2.85 1.65
C SER A 111 1.64 3.80 2.82
N LEU A 112 1.96 3.40 4.05
CA LEU A 112 1.81 4.25 5.23
C LEU A 112 2.68 5.52 5.15
N ASN A 113 3.81 5.49 4.44
CA ASN A 113 4.69 6.64 4.27
C ASN A 113 4.06 7.78 3.45
N TYR A 114 3.00 7.51 2.68
CA TYR A 114 2.23 8.53 1.97
C TYR A 114 1.39 9.42 2.92
N LEU A 115 1.17 9.00 4.15
CA LEU A 115 0.59 9.84 5.19
C LEU A 115 1.68 10.79 5.74
N THR A 116 1.89 11.90 5.05
CA THR A 116 2.95 12.86 5.40
C THR A 116 2.67 13.70 6.64
N ASN A 117 1.43 13.72 7.12
CA ASN A 117 1.03 14.35 8.38
C ASN A 117 0.96 13.29 9.50
N PRO A 118 1.73 13.43 10.59
CA PRO A 118 1.71 12.49 11.71
C PRO A 118 0.33 12.23 12.33
N ARG A 119 -0.55 13.24 12.32
CA ARG A 119 -1.93 13.10 12.85
C ARG A 119 -2.75 12.12 12.01
N ASP A 120 -2.49 12.04 10.71
CA ASP A 120 -3.20 11.11 9.82
C ASP A 120 -2.75 9.66 10.07
N VAL A 121 -1.47 9.43 10.40
CA VAL A 121 -0.97 8.11 10.82
C VAL A 121 -1.64 7.67 12.13
N GLN A 122 -1.64 8.55 13.15
CA GLN A 122 -2.27 8.26 14.43
C GLN A 122 -3.77 7.95 14.26
N ARG A 123 -4.47 8.74 13.44
CA ARG A 123 -5.88 8.51 13.14
C ARG A 123 -6.11 7.20 12.40
N THR A 124 -5.23 6.85 11.47
CA THR A 124 -5.28 5.57 10.75
C THR A 124 -5.15 4.40 11.74
N PHE A 125 -4.21 4.44 12.68
CA PHE A 125 -4.07 3.40 13.70
C PHE A 125 -5.29 3.30 14.61
N GLN A 126 -5.88 4.43 15.02
CA GLN A 126 -7.14 4.45 15.78
C GLN A 126 -8.30 3.80 14.99
N ARG A 127 -8.40 4.09 13.70
CA ARG A 127 -9.43 3.47 12.85
C ARG A 127 -9.19 1.97 12.66
N LEU A 128 -7.94 1.57 12.42
CA LEU A 128 -7.57 0.16 12.32
C LEU A 128 -7.89 -0.60 13.62
N HIS A 129 -7.55 -0.03 14.78
CA HIS A 129 -7.87 -0.65 16.07
C HIS A 129 -9.39 -0.84 16.28
N LEU A 130 -10.21 0.11 15.78
CA LEU A 130 -11.67 0.00 15.85
C LEU A 130 -12.22 -1.15 15.00
N PHE A 131 -11.60 -1.44 13.85
CA PHE A 131 -12.11 -2.42 12.89
C PHE A 131 -11.39 -3.77 12.91
N ILE A 132 -10.29 -3.90 13.61
CA ILE A 132 -9.66 -5.21 13.83
C ILE A 132 -10.31 -5.88 15.03
N SER A 133 -10.77 -7.11 14.86
CA SER A 133 -11.37 -7.93 15.92
C SER A 133 -10.40 -8.09 17.10
N PRO A 134 -10.89 -8.10 18.34
CA PRO A 134 -10.02 -8.38 19.50
C PRO A 134 -9.25 -9.70 19.33
N GLY A 135 -7.93 -9.63 19.45
CA GLY A 135 -7.04 -10.76 19.19
C GLY A 135 -6.58 -10.90 17.75
N GLY A 136 -7.08 -10.06 16.85
CA GLY A 136 -6.65 -9.97 15.45
C GLY A 136 -5.27 -9.31 15.29
N LEU A 137 -4.83 -9.14 14.04
CA LEU A 137 -3.48 -8.74 13.69
C LEU A 137 -3.48 -7.52 12.76
N LEU A 138 -2.53 -6.60 12.98
CA LEU A 138 -2.12 -5.58 12.00
C LEU A 138 -0.69 -5.87 11.53
N ALA A 139 -0.47 -5.95 10.23
CA ALA A 139 0.85 -6.05 9.62
C ALA A 139 1.07 -4.96 8.57
N PHE A 140 2.18 -4.24 8.63
CA PHE A 140 2.53 -3.22 7.64
C PHE A 140 4.05 -3.11 7.50
N ASP A 141 4.49 -2.58 6.36
CA ASP A 141 5.87 -2.20 6.15
C ASP A 141 6.01 -0.70 5.91
N VAL A 142 7.17 -0.16 6.24
CA VAL A 142 7.49 1.26 6.07
C VAL A 142 8.95 1.46 5.69
N ARG A 143 9.23 2.54 4.99
CA ARG A 143 10.58 3.08 4.84
C ARG A 143 10.90 3.99 6.02
N LEU A 144 11.99 3.66 6.72
CA LEU A 144 12.48 4.48 7.83
C LEU A 144 13.07 5.80 7.33
N PRO A 145 13.16 6.84 8.20
CA PRO A 145 13.64 8.17 7.81
C PRO A 145 15.00 8.16 7.12
N GLU A 146 15.95 7.36 7.61
CA GLU A 146 17.30 7.24 7.05
C GLU A 146 17.30 6.61 5.65
N ARG A 147 16.38 5.69 5.38
CA ARG A 147 16.23 5.08 4.04
C ARG A 147 15.68 6.08 3.04
N LEU A 148 14.71 6.90 3.43
CA LEU A 148 14.19 7.97 2.58
C LEU A 148 15.23 9.09 2.36
N ALA A 149 16.00 9.45 3.40
CA ALA A 149 17.06 10.43 3.28
C ALA A 149 18.19 9.99 2.35
N ALA A 150 18.50 8.69 2.32
CA ALA A 150 19.52 8.13 1.44
C ALA A 150 19.15 8.19 -0.07
N LEU A 151 17.88 8.47 -0.38
CA LEU A 151 17.43 8.64 -1.78
C LEU A 151 17.67 10.06 -2.32
N ASP A 152 18.13 11.01 -1.49
CA ASP A 152 18.32 12.39 -1.91
C ASP A 152 19.21 12.53 -3.15
N GLY A 153 18.72 13.22 -4.18
CA GLY A 153 19.43 13.46 -5.42
C GLY A 153 19.63 12.25 -6.31
N GLN A 154 19.00 11.10 -6.01
CA GLN A 154 19.12 9.92 -6.85
C GLN A 154 18.16 9.98 -8.05
N VAL A 155 18.54 9.26 -9.10
CA VAL A 155 17.75 9.06 -10.31
C VAL A 155 17.65 7.56 -10.56
N PHE A 156 16.44 7.09 -10.74
CA PHE A 156 16.14 5.69 -11.08
C PHE A 156 15.46 5.64 -12.44
N LEU A 157 15.61 4.51 -13.09
CA LEU A 157 15.02 4.23 -14.37
C LEU A 157 14.41 2.85 -14.32
N ASP A 158 13.12 2.77 -14.63
CA ASP A 158 12.42 1.52 -14.88
C ASP A 158 11.95 1.51 -16.33
N GLU A 159 12.15 0.39 -17.04
CA GLU A 159 11.89 0.23 -18.45
C GLU A 159 11.21 -1.11 -18.71
N THR A 160 10.14 -1.07 -19.51
CA THR A 160 9.51 -2.23 -20.13
C THR A 160 9.50 -2.01 -21.65
N GLU A 161 8.89 -2.92 -22.43
CA GLU A 161 8.76 -2.74 -23.88
C GLU A 161 7.95 -1.48 -24.25
N ASP A 162 6.91 -1.16 -23.46
CA ASP A 162 5.94 -0.10 -23.76
C ASP A 162 5.96 1.05 -22.75
N THR A 163 6.82 0.99 -21.74
CA THR A 163 6.84 1.97 -20.66
C THR A 163 8.26 2.33 -20.26
N TYR A 164 8.49 3.63 -20.06
CA TYR A 164 9.74 4.19 -19.59
C TYR A 164 9.46 5.15 -18.44
N CYS A 165 9.94 4.86 -17.24
CA CYS A 165 9.70 5.69 -16.05
C CYS A 165 11.01 6.22 -15.48
N VAL A 166 11.14 7.53 -15.40
CA VAL A 166 12.29 8.21 -14.78
C VAL A 166 11.86 8.80 -13.45
N TRP A 167 12.48 8.36 -12.39
CA TRP A 167 12.23 8.84 -11.04
C TRP A 167 13.40 9.69 -10.57
N ARG A 168 13.12 10.92 -10.18
CA ARG A 168 14.10 11.81 -9.54
C ARG A 168 13.65 12.06 -8.11
N THR A 169 14.56 12.00 -7.17
CA THR A 169 14.21 12.12 -5.75
C THR A 169 14.89 13.33 -5.13
N GLU A 170 14.18 13.98 -4.23
CA GLU A 170 14.66 15.07 -3.39
C GLU A 170 14.23 14.84 -1.95
N TYR A 171 15.16 14.91 -1.01
CA TYR A 171 14.83 14.81 0.42
C TYR A 171 14.91 16.18 1.07
N ARG A 172 13.80 16.68 1.56
CA ARG A 172 13.72 18.00 2.17
C ARG A 172 12.78 18.02 3.38
N ARG A 173 13.25 18.50 4.51
CA ARG A 173 12.46 18.68 5.75
C ARG A 173 11.72 17.41 6.21
N GLY A 174 12.36 16.26 6.09
CA GLY A 174 11.78 14.97 6.49
C GLY A 174 10.81 14.37 5.47
N LEU A 175 10.71 14.95 4.28
CA LEU A 175 9.93 14.45 3.15
C LEU A 175 10.86 13.99 2.03
N CYS A 176 10.61 12.81 1.50
CA CYS A 176 11.14 12.36 0.23
C CYS A 176 10.11 12.70 -0.86
N ILE A 177 10.52 13.45 -1.86
CA ILE A 177 9.70 13.87 -2.99
C ILE A 177 10.21 13.13 -4.21
N TYR A 178 9.30 12.43 -4.89
CA TYR A 178 9.59 11.71 -6.13
C TYR A 178 8.93 12.47 -7.27
N TYR A 179 9.74 12.87 -8.23
CA TYR A 179 9.33 13.45 -9.50
C TYR A 179 9.40 12.32 -10.53
N MET A 180 8.25 11.88 -11.01
CA MET A 180 8.12 10.74 -11.91
C MET A 180 7.69 11.22 -13.28
N ASP A 181 8.56 11.04 -14.27
CA ASP A 181 8.25 11.21 -15.68
C ASP A 181 7.98 9.82 -16.27
N LEU A 182 6.73 9.56 -16.64
CA LEU A 182 6.28 8.32 -17.24
C LEU A 182 6.05 8.54 -18.72
N PHE A 183 6.65 7.68 -19.55
CA PHE A 183 6.44 7.64 -20.99
C PHE A 183 5.81 6.30 -21.34
N THR A 184 4.70 6.32 -22.05
CA THR A 184 3.98 5.12 -22.51
C THR A 184 3.92 5.12 -24.03
N LEU A 185 4.18 3.97 -24.64
CA LEU A 185 4.11 3.81 -26.11
C LEU A 185 2.67 3.76 -26.55
N ALA A 186 2.28 4.65 -27.46
CA ALA A 186 0.97 4.69 -28.09
C ALA A 186 0.89 3.75 -29.31
N GLU A 187 -0.32 3.39 -29.74
CA GLU A 187 -0.55 2.49 -30.88
C GLU A 187 0.03 3.03 -32.22
N ASP A 188 0.17 4.33 -32.35
CA ASP A 188 0.76 4.97 -33.55
C ASP A 188 2.30 5.04 -33.52
N GLY A 189 2.92 4.48 -32.44
CA GLY A 189 4.37 4.47 -32.25
C GLY A 189 4.93 5.77 -31.64
N SER A 190 4.09 6.73 -31.28
CA SER A 190 4.49 7.91 -30.51
C SER A 190 4.59 7.57 -29.01
N TRP A 191 5.28 8.42 -28.23
CA TRP A 191 5.39 8.29 -26.79
C TRP A 191 4.60 9.39 -26.08
N ASP A 192 3.62 8.98 -25.29
CA ASP A 192 2.88 9.88 -24.42
C ASP A 192 3.65 10.09 -23.11
N ARG A 193 3.84 11.36 -22.71
CA ARG A 193 4.47 11.71 -21.45
C ARG A 193 3.44 12.14 -20.43
N SER A 194 3.47 11.53 -19.28
CA SER A 194 2.75 11.97 -18.10
C SER A 194 3.72 12.26 -16.92
N PHE A 195 3.23 12.99 -15.92
CA PHE A 195 4.05 13.38 -14.77
C PHE A 195 3.27 13.18 -13.49
N GLU A 196 3.92 12.55 -12.51
CA GLU A 196 3.38 12.41 -11.15
C GLU A 196 4.37 12.95 -10.11
N LEU A 197 3.80 13.41 -9.00
CA LEU A 197 4.54 13.89 -7.86
C LEU A 197 4.12 13.12 -6.61
N HIS A 198 5.03 12.29 -6.08
CA HIS A 198 4.78 11.55 -4.87
C HIS A 198 5.53 12.17 -3.70
N ARG A 199 4.98 12.06 -2.50
CA ARG A 199 5.60 12.51 -1.27
C ARG A 199 5.46 11.44 -0.21
N GLN A 200 6.59 11.10 0.39
CA GLN A 200 6.63 10.15 1.50
C GLN A 200 7.33 10.79 2.70
N ARG A 201 6.88 10.41 3.89
CA ARG A 201 7.52 10.75 5.16
C ARG A 201 7.91 9.48 5.90
N GLY A 202 9.16 9.44 6.35
CA GLY A 202 9.63 8.38 7.26
C GLY A 202 9.22 8.68 8.71
N TYR A 203 8.89 7.63 9.43
CA TYR A 203 8.61 7.64 10.86
C TYR A 203 9.53 6.65 11.54
N SER A 204 10.09 7.00 12.69
CA SER A 204 10.94 6.07 13.43
C SER A 204 10.14 4.92 14.04
N VAL A 205 10.81 3.81 14.31
CA VAL A 205 10.19 2.65 14.96
C VAL A 205 9.57 3.05 16.30
N GLU A 206 10.26 3.89 17.09
CA GLU A 206 9.78 4.35 18.40
C GLU A 206 8.52 5.22 18.26
N GLN A 207 8.45 6.09 17.22
CA GLN A 207 7.25 6.88 16.96
C GLN A 207 6.06 6.00 16.61
N LEU A 208 6.26 5.05 15.69
CA LEU A 208 5.19 4.14 15.24
C LEU A 208 4.72 3.25 16.39
N THR A 209 5.65 2.67 17.16
CA THR A 209 5.32 1.84 18.33
C THR A 209 4.47 2.61 19.33
N ARG A 210 4.90 3.81 19.70
CA ARG A 210 4.13 4.66 20.64
C ARG A 210 2.72 4.96 20.11
N TRP A 211 2.57 5.31 18.83
CA TRP A 211 1.25 5.63 18.26
C TRP A 211 0.34 4.42 18.13
N LEU A 212 0.90 3.23 17.90
CA LEU A 212 0.16 1.97 17.93
C LEU A 212 -0.34 1.67 19.34
N GLU A 213 0.51 1.80 20.36
CA GLU A 213 0.15 1.61 21.77
C GLU A 213 -0.92 2.63 22.22
N GLU A 214 -0.75 3.92 21.86
CA GLU A 214 -1.75 4.97 22.09
C GLU A 214 -3.10 4.68 21.42
N ALA A 215 -3.10 3.99 20.28
CA ALA A 215 -4.31 3.56 19.59
C ALA A 215 -4.94 2.30 20.21
N GLY A 216 -4.25 1.58 21.11
CA GLY A 216 -4.73 0.40 21.82
C GLY A 216 -4.14 -0.93 21.32
N PHE A 217 -3.20 -0.93 20.38
CA PHE A 217 -2.49 -2.14 19.96
C PHE A 217 -1.52 -2.60 21.05
N ALA A 218 -1.40 -3.91 21.21
CA ALA A 218 -0.45 -4.56 22.11
C ALA A 218 0.49 -5.49 21.31
N ASP A 219 1.57 -5.93 21.95
CA ASP A 219 2.54 -6.87 21.37
C ASP A 219 3.16 -6.37 20.05
N VAL A 220 3.47 -5.07 19.96
CA VAL A 220 4.13 -4.48 18.79
C VAL A 220 5.51 -5.10 18.60
N ARG A 221 5.78 -5.59 17.38
CA ARG A 221 7.03 -6.25 16.99
C ARG A 221 7.52 -5.71 15.66
N THR A 222 8.84 -5.66 15.50
CA THR A 222 9.53 -5.20 14.28
C THR A 222 10.49 -6.26 13.76
#